data_f12df7af1d852060b82c32edd3f50361
#
_entry.id   f12df7af1d852060b82c32edd3f50361
#
_cell.length_a   1.000
_cell.length_b   1.000
_cell.length_c   1.000
_cell.angle_alpha   90.00
_cell.angle_beta   90.00
_cell.angle_gamma   90.00
#
_symmetry.space_group_name_H-M   'P 1'
#
loop_
_entity.id
_entity.type
_entity.pdbx_description
1 polymer ?
#
loop_
_entity_poly.entity_id
_entity_poly.type
_entity_poly.pdbx_seq_one_letter_code
_entity_poly.pdbx_strand_id
1 'polypeptide(L)'
;MTQPPPHRAIALMRESSRLYTQLFGKRFKQLDLTAEEARTLAYLSASEAISQRGLADLMHVQPIVLSRLIDRLEAGDWVTRQPSPTDRRANEIHMTDKGRAAARKVRAVNDTIANRLAADLSAEELAALLRGLEVIRQALDEVR
;
A
#
# COMPACT_ATOMS: atom_id res chain seq x y z
N MET A 1 6.46 -36.35 1.83
CA MET A 1 6.89 -35.00 1.40
C MET A 1 7.26 -34.23 2.65
N THR A 2 8.50 -33.81 2.76
CA THR A 2 8.97 -33.02 3.92
C THR A 2 8.42 -31.60 3.81
N GLN A 3 7.76 -31.12 4.85
CA GLN A 3 7.26 -29.74 4.90
C GLN A 3 8.44 -28.75 4.72
N PRO A 4 8.34 -27.77 3.81
CA PRO A 4 9.39 -26.77 3.66
C PRO A 4 9.56 -25.97 4.96
N PRO A 5 10.80 -25.62 5.35
CA PRO A 5 11.05 -24.95 6.60
C PRO A 5 10.40 -23.54 6.61
N PRO A 6 9.67 -23.15 7.68
CA PRO A 6 8.99 -21.86 7.77
C PRO A 6 9.92 -20.65 7.58
N HIS A 7 11.18 -20.77 7.98
CA HIS A 7 12.20 -19.72 7.82
C HIS A 7 12.46 -19.35 6.36
N ARG A 8 12.24 -20.28 5.41
CA ARG A 8 12.33 -19.99 3.97
C ARG A 8 11.25 -19.01 3.51
N ALA A 9 10.03 -19.14 4.04
CA ALA A 9 8.95 -18.20 3.72
C ALA A 9 9.28 -16.77 4.18
N ILE A 10 9.84 -16.64 5.39
CA ILE A 10 10.29 -15.34 5.94
C ILE A 10 11.42 -14.74 5.09
N ALA A 11 12.39 -15.57 4.68
CA ALA A 11 13.49 -15.12 3.84
C ALA A 11 12.99 -14.61 2.47
N LEU A 12 12.10 -15.37 1.81
CA LEU A 12 11.50 -14.98 0.52
C LEU A 12 10.66 -13.71 0.65
N MET A 13 9.88 -13.58 1.72
CA MET A 13 9.09 -12.37 1.99
C MET A 13 10.00 -11.14 2.10
N ARG A 14 11.09 -11.21 2.89
CA ARG A 14 12.06 -10.11 3.04
C ARG A 14 12.70 -9.73 1.71
N GLU A 15 13.13 -10.72 0.94
CA GLU A 15 13.75 -10.50 -0.36
C GLU A 15 12.76 -9.91 -1.36
N SER A 16 11.55 -10.44 -1.43
CA SER A 16 10.47 -9.92 -2.28
C SER A 16 10.12 -8.48 -1.91
N SER A 17 10.00 -8.17 -0.61
CA SER A 17 9.75 -6.81 -0.14
C SER A 17 10.87 -5.85 -0.55
N ARG A 18 12.13 -6.25 -0.42
CA ARG A 18 13.29 -5.46 -0.85
C ARG A 18 13.26 -5.20 -2.37
N LEU A 19 13.03 -6.24 -3.17
CA LEU A 19 12.96 -6.13 -4.64
C LEU A 19 11.78 -5.26 -5.07
N TYR A 20 10.63 -5.43 -4.44
CA TYR A 20 9.45 -4.60 -4.66
C TYR A 20 9.76 -3.14 -4.38
N THR A 21 10.34 -2.83 -3.21
CA THR A 21 10.72 -1.45 -2.84
C THR A 21 11.73 -0.85 -3.82
N GLN A 22 12.72 -1.62 -4.29
CA GLN A 22 13.69 -1.15 -5.27
C GLN A 22 13.07 -0.86 -6.64
N LEU A 23 12.20 -1.76 -7.11
CA LEU A 23 11.48 -1.60 -8.38
C LEU A 23 10.61 -0.35 -8.37
N PHE A 24 9.85 -0.18 -7.31
CA PHE A 24 8.96 0.96 -7.14
C PHE A 24 9.74 2.25 -6.88
N GLY A 25 10.77 2.23 -6.05
CA GLY A 25 11.59 3.41 -5.77
C GLY A 25 12.18 4.05 -7.03
N LYS A 26 12.64 3.24 -7.98
CA LYS A 26 13.14 3.74 -9.28
C LYS A 26 12.05 4.39 -10.13
N ARG A 27 10.84 3.82 -10.14
CA ARG A 27 9.71 4.32 -10.96
C ARG A 27 9.04 5.54 -10.32
N PHE A 28 8.91 5.57 -9.01
CA PHE A 28 8.26 6.69 -8.32
C PHE A 28 9.15 7.90 -8.16
N LYS A 29 10.47 7.72 -8.15
CA LYS A 29 11.42 8.83 -8.22
C LYS A 29 11.21 9.72 -9.46
N GLN A 30 10.72 9.15 -10.56
CA GLN A 30 10.34 9.92 -11.76
C GLN A 30 9.08 10.76 -11.57
N LEU A 31 8.30 10.50 -10.51
CA LEU A 31 7.09 11.22 -10.15
C LEU A 31 7.31 12.15 -8.95
N ASP A 32 8.54 12.29 -8.44
CA ASP A 32 8.84 12.98 -7.18
C ASP A 32 8.08 12.42 -5.97
N LEU A 33 7.82 11.11 -5.98
CA LEU A 33 7.14 10.39 -4.89
C LEU A 33 8.09 9.40 -4.23
N THR A 34 8.03 9.32 -2.92
CA THR A 34 8.61 8.21 -2.16
C THR A 34 7.73 6.96 -2.30
N ALA A 35 8.28 5.79 -1.98
CA ALA A 35 7.53 4.53 -1.99
C ALA A 35 6.30 4.58 -1.05
N GLU A 36 6.43 5.22 0.12
CA GLU A 36 5.33 5.36 1.08
C GLU A 36 4.24 6.32 0.59
N GLU A 37 4.61 7.40 -0.05
CA GLU A 37 3.66 8.33 -0.69
C GLU A 37 2.90 7.66 -1.84
N ALA A 38 3.60 6.91 -2.69
CA ALA A 38 2.97 6.15 -3.76
C ALA A 38 2.03 5.07 -3.21
N ARG A 39 2.43 4.37 -2.14
CA ARG A 39 1.59 3.42 -1.43
C ARG A 39 0.34 4.08 -0.86
N THR A 40 0.47 5.27 -0.27
CA THR A 40 -0.67 6.04 0.25
C THR A 40 -1.66 6.38 -0.86
N LEU A 41 -1.18 6.84 -2.02
CA LEU A 41 -2.03 7.11 -3.18
C LEU A 41 -2.72 5.82 -3.71
N ALA A 42 -2.05 4.67 -3.64
CA ALA A 42 -2.65 3.39 -4.02
C ALA A 42 -3.83 3.03 -3.10
N TYR A 43 -3.70 3.21 -1.78
CA TYR A 43 -4.81 3.00 -0.84
C TYR A 43 -5.96 3.99 -1.07
N LEU A 44 -5.64 5.26 -1.30
CA LEU A 44 -6.65 6.28 -1.61
C LEU A 44 -7.40 5.98 -2.90
N SER A 45 -6.77 5.34 -3.88
CA SER A 45 -7.44 4.99 -5.15
C SER A 45 -8.53 3.93 -5.01
N ALA A 46 -8.55 3.20 -3.92
CA ALA A 46 -9.59 2.22 -3.60
C ALA A 46 -10.81 2.85 -2.88
N SER A 47 -10.73 4.13 -2.50
CA SER A 47 -11.75 4.85 -1.75
C SER A 47 -11.92 6.25 -2.33
N GLU A 48 -13.15 6.68 -2.64
CA GLU A 48 -13.39 8.04 -3.18
C GLU A 48 -13.11 9.13 -2.14
N ALA A 49 -13.40 8.84 -0.87
CA ALA A 49 -13.13 9.69 0.28
C ALA A 49 -12.90 8.79 1.51
N ILE A 50 -11.87 9.08 2.27
CA ILE A 50 -11.57 8.33 3.49
C ILE A 50 -11.10 9.30 4.57
N SER A 51 -11.57 9.12 5.82
CA SER A 51 -11.05 9.89 6.94
C SER A 51 -9.55 9.60 7.13
N GLN A 52 -8.81 10.61 7.58
CA GLN A 52 -7.38 10.43 7.85
C GLN A 52 -7.12 9.30 8.85
N ARG A 53 -7.99 9.15 9.86
CA ARG A 53 -7.91 8.04 10.81
C ARG A 53 -8.18 6.69 10.14
N GLY A 54 -9.24 6.60 9.33
CA GLY A 54 -9.56 5.37 8.59
C GLY A 54 -8.43 4.95 7.66
N LEU A 55 -7.76 5.90 7.02
CA LEU A 55 -6.61 5.64 6.17
C LEU A 55 -5.40 5.13 6.99
N ALA A 56 -5.16 5.67 8.19
CA ALA A 56 -4.10 5.19 9.08
C ALA A 56 -4.34 3.74 9.52
N ASP A 57 -5.58 3.43 9.87
CA ASP A 57 -6.00 2.07 10.25
C ASP A 57 -5.85 1.09 9.06
N LEU A 58 -6.30 1.49 7.87
CA LEU A 58 -6.18 0.69 6.66
C LEU A 58 -4.73 0.41 6.25
N MET A 59 -3.85 1.40 6.44
CA MET A 59 -2.42 1.27 6.13
C MET A 59 -1.61 0.62 7.25
N HIS A 60 -2.22 0.33 8.41
CA HIS A 60 -1.56 -0.16 9.62
C HIS A 60 -0.38 0.72 10.07
N VAL A 61 -0.57 2.04 10.03
CA VAL A 61 0.43 3.02 10.48
C VAL A 61 -0.12 3.88 11.61
N GLN A 62 0.77 4.43 12.41
CA GLN A 62 0.36 5.35 13.46
C GLN A 62 -0.18 6.66 12.84
N PRO A 63 -1.21 7.28 13.44
CA PRO A 63 -1.81 8.53 12.94
C PRO A 63 -0.81 9.65 12.69
N ILE A 64 0.21 9.77 13.54
CA ILE A 64 1.26 10.80 13.38
C ILE A 64 2.14 10.55 12.15
N VAL A 65 2.40 9.29 11.81
CA VAL A 65 3.17 8.91 10.60
C VAL A 65 2.34 9.25 9.36
N LEU A 66 1.06 8.87 9.35
CA LEU A 66 0.17 9.21 8.25
C LEU A 66 0.02 10.72 8.09
N SER A 67 -0.13 11.48 9.19
CA SER A 67 -0.26 12.95 9.11
C SER A 67 0.90 13.56 8.33
N ARG A 68 2.12 13.15 8.62
CA ARG A 68 3.33 13.61 7.91
C ARG A 68 3.35 13.22 6.43
N LEU A 69 2.85 12.03 6.11
CA LEU A 69 2.70 11.57 4.72
C LEU A 69 1.70 12.44 3.96
N ILE A 70 0.54 12.70 4.56
CA ILE A 70 -0.49 13.54 3.97
C ILE A 70 -0.02 14.99 3.83
N ASP A 71 0.70 15.54 4.82
CA ASP A 71 1.27 16.91 4.73
C ASP A 71 2.18 17.05 3.50
N ARG A 72 3.03 16.05 3.23
CA ARG A 72 3.90 16.05 2.04
C ARG A 72 3.13 15.87 0.74
N LEU A 73 2.14 14.98 0.73
CA LEU A 73 1.29 14.76 -0.44
C LEU A 73 0.44 15.99 -0.76
N GLU A 74 -0.02 16.70 0.26
CA GLU A 74 -0.78 17.95 0.09
C GLU A 74 0.13 19.09 -0.39
N ALA A 75 1.33 19.22 0.18
CA ALA A 75 2.33 20.19 -0.29
C ALA A 75 2.76 19.95 -1.76
N GLY A 76 2.71 18.71 -2.22
CA GLY A 76 2.97 18.32 -3.61
C GLY A 76 1.74 18.39 -4.52
N ASP A 77 0.60 18.85 -4.04
CA ASP A 77 -0.67 18.91 -4.79
C ASP A 77 -1.17 17.53 -5.27
N TRP A 78 -0.89 16.46 -4.51
CA TRP A 78 -1.37 15.11 -4.82
C TRP A 78 -2.72 14.80 -4.16
N VAL A 79 -2.95 15.40 -3.00
CA VAL A 79 -4.18 15.25 -2.21
C VAL A 79 -4.62 16.60 -1.64
N THR A 80 -5.87 16.67 -1.20
CA THR A 80 -6.42 17.77 -0.40
C THR A 80 -7.12 17.20 0.82
N ARG A 81 -7.08 17.94 1.94
CA ARG A 81 -7.93 17.70 3.09
C ARG A 81 -9.23 18.50 2.95
N GLN A 82 -10.34 17.82 3.16
CA GLN A 82 -11.65 18.46 3.17
C GLN A 82 -12.37 18.11 4.48
N PRO A 83 -13.14 19.03 5.08
CA PRO A 83 -13.96 18.69 6.24
C PRO A 83 -14.92 17.55 5.90
N SER A 84 -15.02 16.56 6.80
CA SER A 84 -15.97 15.47 6.60
C SER A 84 -17.41 16.00 6.65
N PRO A 85 -18.28 15.60 5.73
CA PRO A 85 -19.69 16.01 5.74
C PRO A 85 -20.46 15.43 6.94
N THR A 86 -19.95 14.34 7.54
CA THR A 86 -20.59 13.63 8.64
C THR A 86 -19.98 13.89 10.01
N ASP A 87 -18.71 14.34 10.06
CA ASP A 87 -18.01 14.66 11.31
C ASP A 87 -17.17 15.92 11.14
N ARG A 88 -17.63 17.04 11.70
CA ARG A 88 -16.94 18.34 11.65
C ARG A 88 -15.56 18.35 12.29
N ARG A 89 -15.20 17.34 13.09
CA ARG A 89 -13.89 17.20 13.74
C ARG A 89 -12.91 16.37 12.92
N ALA A 90 -13.39 15.72 11.86
CA ALA A 90 -12.58 14.85 11.01
C ALA A 90 -12.36 15.51 9.63
N ASN A 91 -11.18 15.27 9.08
CA ASN A 91 -10.87 15.57 7.70
C ASN A 91 -10.93 14.29 6.86
N GLU A 92 -11.47 14.41 5.68
CA GLU A 92 -11.38 13.42 4.63
C GLU A 92 -10.27 13.77 3.66
N ILE A 93 -9.58 12.75 3.17
CA ILE A 93 -8.49 12.90 2.22
C ILE A 93 -9.05 12.59 0.83
N HIS A 94 -8.90 13.54 -0.07
CA HIS A 94 -9.33 13.45 -1.46
C HIS A 94 -8.12 13.56 -2.39
N MET A 95 -8.06 12.74 -3.42
CA MET A 95 -7.03 12.88 -4.45
C MET A 95 -7.36 14.03 -5.39
N THR A 96 -6.33 14.79 -5.78
CA THR A 96 -6.38 15.71 -6.90
C THR A 96 -6.33 14.96 -8.24
N ASP A 97 -6.51 15.64 -9.36
CA ASP A 97 -6.31 15.03 -10.70
C ASP A 97 -4.87 14.54 -10.89
N LYS A 98 -3.90 15.27 -10.36
CA LYS A 98 -2.49 14.88 -10.31
C LYS A 98 -2.31 13.61 -9.50
N GLY A 99 -2.93 13.52 -8.32
CA GLY A 99 -2.91 12.33 -7.46
C GLY A 99 -3.54 11.12 -8.15
N ARG A 100 -4.69 11.29 -8.78
CA ARG A 100 -5.35 10.21 -9.55
C ARG A 100 -4.49 9.73 -10.72
N ALA A 101 -3.83 10.63 -11.44
CA ALA A 101 -2.92 10.24 -12.51
C ALA A 101 -1.72 9.44 -12.01
N ALA A 102 -1.13 9.83 -10.86
CA ALA A 102 -0.06 9.09 -10.22
C ALA A 102 -0.53 7.72 -9.72
N ALA A 103 -1.68 7.65 -9.05
CA ALA A 103 -2.26 6.39 -8.57
C ALA A 103 -2.49 5.38 -9.70
N ARG A 104 -2.94 5.84 -10.89
CA ARG A 104 -3.05 4.96 -12.07
C ARG A 104 -1.70 4.38 -12.50
N LYS A 105 -0.61 5.16 -12.45
CA LYS A 105 0.74 4.67 -12.79
C LYS A 105 1.25 3.66 -11.75
N VAL A 106 0.97 3.90 -10.46
CA VAL A 106 1.25 2.95 -9.37
C VAL A 106 0.50 1.64 -9.61
N ARG A 107 -0.79 1.72 -9.91
CA ARG A 107 -1.63 0.57 -10.18
C ARG A 107 -1.12 -0.26 -11.36
N ALA A 108 -0.74 0.36 -12.46
CA ALA A 108 -0.24 -0.33 -13.65
C ALA A 108 0.98 -1.22 -13.36
N VAL A 109 1.84 -0.82 -12.43
CA VAL A 109 2.97 -1.66 -11.98
C VAL A 109 2.50 -2.84 -11.15
N ASN A 110 1.57 -2.62 -10.21
CA ASN A 110 0.97 -3.69 -9.42
C ASN A 110 0.23 -4.69 -10.31
N ASP A 111 -0.52 -4.21 -11.31
CA ASP A 111 -1.24 -5.04 -12.27
C ASP A 111 -0.27 -5.96 -13.06
N THR A 112 0.91 -5.47 -13.40
CA THR A 112 1.94 -6.29 -14.07
C THR A 112 2.36 -7.48 -13.20
N ILE A 113 2.56 -7.25 -11.90
CA ILE A 113 2.93 -8.33 -10.95
C ILE A 113 1.73 -9.25 -10.72
N ALA A 114 0.53 -8.69 -10.52
CA ALA A 114 -0.70 -9.45 -10.32
C ALA A 114 -1.01 -10.38 -11.50
N ASN A 115 -0.86 -9.88 -12.72
CA ASN A 115 -1.05 -10.68 -13.94
C ASN A 115 -0.04 -11.83 -14.01
N ARG A 116 1.21 -11.62 -13.59
CA ARG A 116 2.21 -12.67 -13.52
C ARG A 116 1.83 -13.74 -12.50
N LEU A 117 1.40 -13.36 -11.31
CA LEU A 117 0.91 -14.30 -10.30
C LEU A 117 -0.28 -15.10 -10.81
N ALA A 118 -1.25 -14.45 -11.46
CA ALA A 118 -2.41 -15.11 -12.03
C ALA A 118 -2.08 -16.09 -13.18
N ALA A 119 -0.98 -15.85 -13.90
CA ALA A 119 -0.53 -16.74 -14.97
C ALA A 119 0.24 -17.97 -14.47
N ASP A 120 0.98 -17.80 -13.38
CA ASP A 120 1.92 -18.82 -12.89
C ASP A 120 1.35 -19.65 -11.73
N LEU A 121 0.28 -19.19 -11.07
CA LEU A 121 -0.35 -19.86 -9.92
C LEU A 121 -1.79 -20.26 -10.23
N SER A 122 -2.17 -21.47 -9.82
CA SER A 122 -3.57 -21.87 -9.77
C SER A 122 -4.35 -21.05 -8.73
N ALA A 123 -5.68 -21.08 -8.80
CA ALA A 123 -6.54 -20.42 -7.83
C ALA A 123 -6.30 -20.92 -6.38
N GLU A 124 -6.05 -22.22 -6.23
CA GLU A 124 -5.76 -22.83 -4.93
C GLU A 124 -4.40 -22.37 -4.37
N GLU A 125 -3.36 -22.32 -5.23
CA GLU A 125 -2.03 -21.85 -4.84
C GLU A 125 -2.06 -20.35 -4.49
N LEU A 126 -2.79 -19.54 -5.24
CA LEU A 126 -2.96 -18.12 -4.93
C LEU A 126 -3.71 -17.92 -3.61
N ALA A 127 -4.76 -18.71 -3.36
CA ALA A 127 -5.48 -18.68 -2.08
C ALA A 127 -4.60 -19.11 -0.90
N ALA A 128 -3.74 -20.13 -1.09
CA ALA A 128 -2.78 -20.56 -0.08
C ALA A 128 -1.72 -19.50 0.19
N LEU A 129 -1.21 -18.82 -0.85
CA LEU A 129 -0.28 -17.70 -0.72
C LEU A 129 -0.90 -16.55 0.09
N LEU A 130 -2.14 -16.16 -0.24
CA LEU A 130 -2.84 -15.09 0.48
C LEU A 130 -3.02 -15.43 1.97
N ARG A 131 -3.45 -16.65 2.28
CA ARG A 131 -3.54 -17.12 3.68
C ARG A 131 -2.19 -17.07 4.40
N GLY A 132 -1.13 -17.52 3.74
CA GLY A 132 0.24 -17.51 4.32
C GLY A 132 0.72 -16.09 4.62
N LEU A 133 0.50 -15.16 3.71
CA LEU A 133 0.85 -13.75 3.89
C LEU A 133 0.05 -13.12 5.03
N GLU A 134 -1.23 -13.45 5.18
CA GLU A 134 -2.08 -12.96 6.27
C GLU A 134 -1.59 -13.48 7.64
N VAL A 135 -1.22 -14.76 7.74
CA VAL A 135 -0.62 -15.34 8.96
C VAL A 135 0.69 -14.61 9.32
N ILE A 136 1.55 -14.36 8.33
CA ILE A 136 2.80 -13.62 8.56
C ILE A 136 2.50 -12.21 9.05
N ARG A 137 1.54 -11.51 8.44
CA ARG A 137 1.13 -10.16 8.85
C ARG A 137 0.67 -10.13 10.30
N GLN A 138 -0.20 -11.07 10.69
CA GLN A 138 -0.68 -11.18 12.08
C GLN A 138 0.45 -11.45 13.06
N ALA A 139 1.34 -12.38 12.76
CA ALA A 139 2.49 -12.69 13.61
C ALA A 139 3.43 -11.48 13.78
N LEU A 140 3.59 -10.66 12.75
CA LEU A 140 4.39 -9.43 12.85
C LEU A 140 3.71 -8.35 13.71
N ASP A 141 2.38 -8.25 13.67
CA ASP A 141 1.63 -7.33 14.51
C ASP A 141 1.71 -7.74 16.01
N GLU A 142 1.74 -9.04 16.31
CA GLU A 142 1.85 -9.57 17.70
C GLU A 142 3.22 -9.30 18.34
N VAL A 143 4.30 -9.24 17.57
CA VAL A 143 5.67 -9.01 18.08
C VAL A 143 6.11 -7.55 18.00
N ARG A 144 5.24 -6.65 17.55
CA ARG A 144 5.49 -5.20 17.42
C ARG A 144 5.26 -4.44 18.71
#